data_ec2dfdcf8ad580dd60cbe89ca4fab0f7
#
_entry.id   ec2dfdcf8ad580dd60cbe89ca4fab0f7
#
_cell.length_a   1.000
_cell.length_b   1.000
_cell.length_c   1.000
_cell.angle_alpha   90.00
_cell.angle_beta   90.00
_cell.angle_gamma   90.00
#
_symmetry.space_group_name_H-M   'P 1'
#
loop_
_entity.id
_entity.type
_entity.pdbx_description
1 polymer ?
#
loop_
_entity_poly.entity_id
_entity_poly.type
_entity_poly.pdbx_seq_one_letter_code
_entity_poly.pdbx_strand_id
1 'polypeptide(L)'
;MAQIDQAEPFKVSMMGERDSVVTLATALPQGEHTVRLMYVIEGYELKPEFRGFILDQGASLLPPPPLPGRTIEFIGNSITCAYGNESVKESDHFEYETENHYLGYAQETCRQLEACAHVVARSGIGVYRSYGGPKTGTPDNVMTAEYEYTNLYDRTERWDFSRYQPQLVCINLGTNDLSTNNYDVKLFQQAYYRFVSQVRSHNPNAKILLLCGSMLNGKELEVCRRVLDEVAADAKKNGDNQVYRFDFTPQTGNLHYGADWHPSLWQHQKMAAELTAYIRQLMQWF
;
A
#
# COMPACT_ATOMS: atom_id res chain seq x y z
N MET A 1 -0.24 -8.65 -13.20
CA MET A 1 0.61 -8.03 -14.25
C MET A 1 1.81 -8.90 -14.53
N ALA A 2 2.28 -8.92 -15.77
CA ALA A 2 3.55 -9.51 -16.18
C ALA A 2 4.40 -8.49 -16.93
N GLN A 3 5.70 -8.62 -16.83
CA GLN A 3 6.66 -7.83 -17.59
C GLN A 3 7.78 -8.77 -18.09
N ILE A 4 8.14 -8.66 -19.36
CA ILE A 4 9.27 -9.37 -19.97
C ILE A 4 10.35 -8.33 -20.28
N ASP A 5 11.52 -8.53 -19.73
CA ASP A 5 12.67 -7.61 -19.85
C ASP A 5 12.30 -6.16 -19.47
N GLN A 6 12.54 -5.22 -20.38
CA GLN A 6 12.21 -3.81 -20.22
C GLN A 6 10.94 -3.39 -21.00
N ALA A 7 10.15 -4.37 -21.51
CA ALA A 7 8.91 -4.06 -22.20
C ALA A 7 7.86 -3.50 -21.23
N GLU A 8 6.83 -2.84 -21.78
CA GLU A 8 5.71 -2.36 -20.96
C GLU A 8 5.01 -3.54 -20.29
N PRO A 9 4.69 -3.42 -18.99
CA PRO A 9 3.92 -4.43 -18.28
C PRO A 9 2.51 -4.59 -18.84
N PHE A 10 2.03 -5.80 -18.90
CA PHE A 10 0.69 -6.13 -19.40
C PHE A 10 -0.13 -6.93 -18.37
N LYS A 11 -1.45 -6.81 -18.45
CA LYS A 11 -2.35 -7.59 -17.59
C LYS A 11 -2.35 -9.06 -17.98
N VAL A 12 -2.34 -9.92 -16.95
CA VAL A 12 -2.54 -11.35 -17.08
C VAL A 12 -3.72 -11.71 -16.21
N SER A 13 -4.78 -12.21 -16.80
CA SER A 13 -5.92 -12.72 -16.06
C SER A 13 -5.72 -14.21 -15.77
N MET A 14 -5.83 -14.58 -14.50
CA MET A 14 -5.80 -15.96 -14.00
C MET A 14 -7.11 -16.28 -13.29
N MET A 15 -8.21 -15.71 -13.75
CA MET A 15 -9.55 -15.91 -13.20
C MET A 15 -10.03 -17.33 -13.51
N GLY A 16 -10.16 -18.17 -12.48
CA GLY A 16 -10.66 -19.52 -12.62
C GLY A 16 -10.38 -20.39 -11.40
N GLU A 17 -11.24 -21.37 -11.17
CA GLU A 17 -11.14 -22.31 -10.04
C GLU A 17 -10.17 -23.48 -10.30
N ARG A 18 -9.52 -23.51 -11.45
CA ARG A 18 -8.65 -24.62 -11.88
C ARG A 18 -7.26 -24.14 -12.23
N ASP A 19 -6.32 -25.07 -12.15
CA ASP A 19 -4.99 -24.86 -12.69
C ASP A 19 -5.06 -24.41 -14.14
N SER A 20 -4.42 -23.31 -14.45
CA SER A 20 -4.36 -22.75 -15.78
C SER A 20 -2.91 -22.43 -16.17
N VAL A 21 -2.61 -22.59 -17.46
CA VAL A 21 -1.35 -22.19 -18.04
C VAL A 21 -1.59 -20.95 -18.88
N VAL A 22 -0.88 -19.89 -18.59
CA VAL A 22 -0.96 -18.64 -19.33
C VAL A 22 0.34 -18.41 -20.08
N THR A 23 0.26 -18.23 -21.39
CA THR A 23 1.41 -17.87 -22.22
C THR A 23 1.78 -16.42 -21.97
N LEU A 24 2.97 -16.18 -21.43
CA LEU A 24 3.49 -14.83 -21.16
C LEU A 24 4.23 -14.24 -22.35
N ALA A 25 4.90 -15.07 -23.14
CA ALA A 25 5.59 -14.65 -24.34
C ALA A 25 5.68 -15.80 -25.36
N THR A 26 5.81 -15.44 -26.64
CA THR A 26 6.10 -16.36 -27.74
C THR A 26 7.23 -15.81 -28.56
N ALA A 27 8.07 -16.69 -29.11
CA ALA A 27 9.15 -16.32 -30.02
C ALA A 27 10.12 -15.26 -29.46
N LEU A 28 10.46 -15.36 -28.17
CA LEU A 28 11.55 -14.54 -27.62
C LEU A 28 12.86 -14.88 -28.36
N PRO A 29 13.73 -13.90 -28.61
CA PRO A 29 15.07 -14.18 -29.10
C PRO A 29 15.79 -15.17 -28.19
N GLN A 30 16.76 -15.91 -28.75
CA GLN A 30 17.56 -16.78 -27.90
C GLN A 30 18.48 -15.94 -26.99
N GLY A 31 18.45 -16.18 -25.69
CA GLY A 31 19.25 -15.44 -24.72
C GLY A 31 18.67 -15.51 -23.32
N GLU A 32 19.21 -14.67 -22.43
CA GLU A 32 18.71 -14.49 -21.09
C GLU A 32 17.56 -13.46 -21.08
N HIS A 33 16.48 -13.79 -20.43
CA HIS A 33 15.31 -12.92 -20.27
C HIS A 33 14.91 -12.79 -18.81
N THR A 34 14.41 -11.64 -18.44
CA THR A 34 13.84 -11.40 -17.11
C THR A 34 12.33 -11.41 -17.19
N VAL A 35 11.70 -12.25 -16.36
CA VAL A 35 10.23 -12.27 -16.20
C VAL A 35 9.89 -11.75 -14.82
N ARG A 36 9.03 -10.74 -14.75
CA ARG A 36 8.46 -10.23 -13.52
C ARG A 36 6.96 -10.52 -13.52
N LEU A 37 6.49 -11.24 -12.49
CA LEU A 37 5.07 -11.40 -12.19
C LEU A 37 4.72 -10.57 -10.96
N MET A 38 3.61 -9.84 -11.04
CA MET A 38 3.15 -8.96 -9.98
C MET A 38 1.69 -9.26 -9.68
N TYR A 39 1.40 -9.59 -8.42
CA TYR A 39 0.05 -9.65 -7.91
C TYR A 39 -0.42 -8.23 -7.60
N VAL A 40 -1.53 -7.79 -8.16
CA VAL A 40 -1.88 -6.37 -8.20
C VAL A 40 -3.25 -6.03 -7.61
N ILE A 41 -3.91 -7.02 -7.04
CA ILE A 41 -5.22 -6.89 -6.38
C ILE A 41 -5.13 -7.30 -4.92
N GLU A 42 -6.15 -6.96 -4.12
CA GLU A 42 -6.19 -7.37 -2.71
C GLU A 42 -6.34 -8.88 -2.58
N GLY A 43 -5.57 -9.48 -1.67
CA GLY A 43 -5.42 -10.93 -1.51
C GLY A 43 -6.37 -11.58 -0.53
N TYR A 44 -7.46 -10.94 -0.11
CA TYR A 44 -8.29 -11.53 0.93
C TYR A 44 -9.42 -12.43 0.40
N GLU A 45 -10.02 -12.11 -0.72
CA GLU A 45 -11.02 -12.97 -1.38
C GLU A 45 -10.38 -13.86 -2.44
N LEU A 46 -9.47 -13.30 -3.23
CA LEU A 46 -8.77 -14.02 -4.28
C LEU A 46 -7.34 -14.33 -3.83
N LYS A 47 -7.06 -15.58 -3.60
CA LYS A 47 -5.75 -16.08 -3.13
C LYS A 47 -5.13 -16.98 -4.20
N PRO A 48 -4.53 -16.40 -5.27
CA PRO A 48 -3.93 -17.20 -6.34
C PRO A 48 -2.68 -17.92 -5.83
N GLU A 49 -2.46 -19.11 -6.37
CA GLU A 49 -1.24 -19.89 -6.15
C GLU A 49 -0.40 -19.88 -7.42
N PHE A 50 0.83 -19.35 -7.32
CA PHE A 50 1.79 -19.44 -8.41
C PHE A 50 2.56 -20.75 -8.32
N ARG A 51 2.44 -21.62 -9.34
CA ARG A 51 3.04 -22.96 -9.35
C ARG A 51 4.35 -23.03 -10.14
N GLY A 52 4.80 -21.96 -10.75
CA GLY A 52 6.08 -21.89 -11.45
C GLY A 52 5.96 -21.52 -12.92
N PHE A 53 7.05 -21.64 -13.65
CA PHE A 53 7.15 -21.36 -15.07
C PHE A 53 7.27 -22.67 -15.86
N ILE A 54 6.63 -22.73 -17.02
CA ILE A 54 6.89 -23.73 -18.06
C ILE A 54 7.80 -23.06 -19.09
N LEU A 55 8.98 -23.60 -19.23
CA LEU A 55 10.01 -23.07 -20.13
C LEU A 55 10.11 -23.95 -21.39
N ASP A 56 10.69 -23.39 -22.45
CA ASP A 56 11.02 -24.15 -23.67
C ASP A 56 12.03 -25.25 -23.38
N GLN A 57 12.08 -26.26 -24.25
CA GLN A 57 12.98 -27.38 -24.09
C GLN A 57 14.46 -26.92 -24.10
N GLY A 58 15.18 -27.29 -23.06
CA GLY A 58 16.58 -26.94 -22.88
C GLY A 58 16.82 -25.61 -22.17
N ALA A 59 15.75 -24.83 -21.88
CA ALA A 59 15.86 -23.63 -21.04
C ALA A 59 15.87 -23.98 -19.55
N SER A 60 16.45 -23.10 -18.73
CA SER A 60 16.51 -23.22 -17.27
C SER A 60 16.32 -21.87 -16.61
N LEU A 61 15.81 -21.88 -15.37
CA LEU A 61 15.74 -20.67 -14.55
C LEU A 61 17.14 -20.31 -14.06
N LEU A 62 17.46 -19.03 -14.19
CA LEU A 62 18.64 -18.43 -13.59
C LEU A 62 18.30 -17.83 -12.21
N PRO A 63 19.29 -17.54 -11.37
CA PRO A 63 19.06 -16.78 -10.15
C PRO A 63 18.37 -15.45 -10.46
N PRO A 64 17.38 -15.02 -9.62
CA PRO A 64 16.70 -13.76 -9.87
C PRO A 64 17.67 -12.57 -9.75
N PRO A 65 17.41 -11.47 -10.46
CA PRO A 65 18.16 -10.24 -10.27
C PRO A 65 18.14 -9.78 -8.81
N PRO A 66 19.20 -9.12 -8.32
CA PRO A 66 19.22 -8.59 -6.96
C PRO A 66 18.10 -7.55 -6.77
N LEU A 67 17.47 -7.59 -5.60
CA LEU A 67 16.49 -6.57 -5.23
C LEU A 67 17.19 -5.23 -4.94
N PRO A 68 16.50 -4.09 -5.15
CA PRO A 68 17.00 -2.79 -4.74
C PRO A 68 17.39 -2.77 -3.25
N GLY A 69 18.48 -2.06 -2.92
CA GLY A 69 18.96 -1.94 -1.54
C GLY A 69 18.15 -0.94 -0.68
N ARG A 70 17.30 -0.10 -1.30
CA ARG A 70 16.38 0.80 -0.61
C ARG A 70 15.10 0.04 -0.31
N THR A 71 14.59 0.16 0.93
CA THR A 71 13.43 -0.63 1.38
C THR A 71 12.39 0.27 2.05
N ILE A 72 11.14 0.17 1.61
CA ILE A 72 10.02 0.93 2.14
C ILE A 72 8.85 -0.01 2.46
N GLU A 73 8.30 0.09 3.67
CA GLU A 73 7.02 -0.52 4.00
C GLU A 73 5.91 0.51 3.87
N PHE A 74 4.82 0.15 3.19
CA PHE A 74 3.59 0.94 3.11
C PHE A 74 2.48 0.25 3.88
N ILE A 75 1.99 0.89 4.92
CA ILE A 75 0.85 0.43 5.71
C ILE A 75 -0.34 1.32 5.39
N GLY A 76 -1.47 0.74 4.98
CA GLY A 76 -2.58 1.58 4.56
C GLY A 76 -3.92 0.88 4.36
N ASN A 77 -4.79 1.58 3.66
CA ASN A 77 -6.16 1.18 3.34
C ASN A 77 -6.36 1.08 1.81
N SER A 78 -7.60 1.22 1.33
CA SER A 78 -7.95 1.19 -0.08
C SER A 78 -7.13 2.13 -0.97
N ILE A 79 -6.73 3.30 -0.47
CA ILE A 79 -5.85 4.21 -1.20
C ILE A 79 -4.48 3.55 -1.47
N THR A 80 -3.98 2.79 -0.51
CA THR A 80 -2.69 2.08 -0.65
C THR A 80 -2.85 0.80 -1.49
N CYS A 81 -3.99 0.12 -1.42
CA CYS A 81 -4.33 -1.00 -2.31
C CYS A 81 -4.46 -0.56 -3.78
N ALA A 82 -4.75 0.72 -4.02
CA ALA A 82 -5.12 1.28 -5.33
C ALA A 82 -6.48 0.80 -5.83
N TYR A 83 -7.46 0.70 -4.91
CA TYR A 83 -8.84 0.29 -5.12
C TYR A 83 -9.45 0.97 -6.35
N GLY A 84 -9.83 0.18 -7.34
CA GLY A 84 -10.53 0.64 -8.54
C GLY A 84 -9.87 1.79 -9.30
N ASN A 85 -8.55 1.93 -9.24
CA ASN A 85 -7.81 3.07 -9.79
C ASN A 85 -7.84 3.14 -11.33
N GLU A 86 -8.13 2.05 -12.02
CA GLU A 86 -8.30 2.00 -13.47
C GLU A 86 -9.76 2.21 -13.91
N SER A 87 -10.71 2.37 -12.97
CA SER A 87 -12.05 2.80 -13.30
C SER A 87 -12.05 4.24 -13.86
N VAL A 88 -12.99 4.55 -14.73
CA VAL A 88 -13.05 5.84 -15.40
C VAL A 88 -14.17 6.75 -14.91
N LYS A 89 -15.00 6.25 -13.99
CA LYS A 89 -16.13 7.00 -13.40
C LYS A 89 -16.17 6.77 -11.89
N GLU A 90 -16.39 7.84 -11.15
CA GLU A 90 -16.58 7.81 -9.71
C GLU A 90 -17.78 6.99 -9.24
N SER A 91 -18.78 6.80 -10.12
CA SER A 91 -19.98 6.02 -9.84
C SER A 91 -19.81 4.53 -10.11
N ASP A 92 -18.70 4.12 -10.72
CA ASP A 92 -18.41 2.70 -10.90
C ASP A 92 -18.13 2.08 -9.53
N HIS A 93 -18.66 0.89 -9.31
CA HIS A 93 -18.34 0.11 -8.12
C HIS A 93 -17.04 -0.66 -8.34
N PHE A 94 -16.46 -1.09 -7.23
CA PHE A 94 -15.25 -1.90 -7.25
C PHE A 94 -15.41 -3.17 -8.09
N GLU A 95 -14.43 -3.39 -8.94
CA GLU A 95 -14.21 -4.66 -9.64
C GLU A 95 -12.72 -4.99 -9.60
N TYR A 96 -12.38 -6.27 -9.44
CA TYR A 96 -10.98 -6.71 -9.39
C TYR A 96 -10.20 -6.37 -10.66
N GLU A 97 -10.89 -6.31 -11.80
CA GLU A 97 -10.33 -5.94 -13.10
C GLU A 97 -9.86 -4.49 -13.16
N THR A 98 -10.42 -3.63 -12.30
CA THR A 98 -10.09 -2.19 -12.24
C THR A 98 -9.13 -1.85 -11.09
N GLU A 99 -8.78 -2.79 -10.24
CA GLU A 99 -7.75 -2.61 -9.21
C GLU A 99 -6.37 -2.92 -9.79
N ASN A 100 -5.43 -2.01 -9.60
CA ASN A 100 -4.07 -2.21 -10.07
C ASN A 100 -3.05 -1.57 -9.12
N HIS A 101 -2.63 -2.34 -8.12
CA HIS A 101 -1.65 -1.89 -7.14
C HIS A 101 -0.29 -1.51 -7.77
N TYR A 102 0.11 -2.15 -8.88
CA TYR A 102 1.34 -1.79 -9.58
C TYR A 102 1.36 -0.34 -10.05
N LEU A 103 0.18 0.20 -10.41
CA LEU A 103 -0.03 1.60 -10.80
C LEU A 103 -0.44 2.51 -9.63
N GLY A 104 -0.51 1.95 -8.42
CA GLY A 104 -0.77 2.70 -7.18
C GLY A 104 0.43 3.55 -6.76
N TYR A 105 0.16 4.60 -5.96
CA TYR A 105 1.17 5.56 -5.52
C TYR A 105 2.36 4.91 -4.81
N ALA A 106 2.13 3.86 -4.03
CA ALA A 106 3.16 3.17 -3.25
C ALA A 106 4.20 2.51 -4.16
N GLN A 107 3.75 1.72 -5.14
CA GLN A 107 4.62 1.05 -6.10
C GLN A 107 5.28 2.03 -7.06
N GLU A 108 4.55 3.06 -7.49
CA GLU A 108 5.10 4.12 -8.35
C GLU A 108 6.22 4.89 -7.64
N THR A 109 6.01 5.25 -6.36
CA THR A 109 7.04 5.88 -5.52
C THR A 109 8.28 4.99 -5.43
N CYS A 110 8.11 3.68 -5.21
CA CYS A 110 9.24 2.76 -5.13
C CYS A 110 9.99 2.64 -6.46
N ARG A 111 9.30 2.59 -7.61
CA ARG A 111 9.96 2.60 -8.92
C ARG A 111 10.80 3.87 -9.13
N GLN A 112 10.25 5.05 -8.80
CA GLN A 112 10.94 6.33 -8.93
C GLN A 112 12.14 6.48 -7.97
N LEU A 113 12.16 5.74 -6.87
CA LEU A 113 13.22 5.75 -5.87
C LEU A 113 14.19 4.57 -6.01
N GLU A 114 13.96 3.67 -6.97
CA GLU A 114 14.69 2.40 -7.07
C GLU A 114 14.70 1.65 -5.74
N ALA A 115 13.50 1.53 -5.14
CA ALA A 115 13.28 0.91 -3.84
C ALA A 115 12.43 -0.35 -3.95
N CYS A 116 12.60 -1.25 -2.99
CA CYS A 116 11.75 -2.42 -2.81
C CYS A 116 10.58 -2.06 -1.90
N ALA A 117 9.35 -2.35 -2.32
CA ALA A 117 8.14 -2.13 -1.54
C ALA A 117 7.73 -3.40 -0.77
N HIS A 118 7.39 -3.24 0.50
CA HIS A 118 6.57 -4.15 1.28
C HIS A 118 5.24 -3.46 1.58
N VAL A 119 4.11 -4.11 1.32
CA VAL A 119 2.80 -3.47 1.44
C VAL A 119 1.89 -4.27 2.35
N VAL A 120 1.39 -3.60 3.37
CA VAL A 120 0.44 -4.12 4.36
C VAL A 120 -0.80 -3.23 4.31
N ALA A 121 -1.74 -3.56 3.44
CA ALA A 121 -2.90 -2.73 3.19
C ALA A 121 -4.15 -3.55 2.93
N ARG A 122 -5.31 -2.97 3.28
CA ARG A 122 -6.62 -3.56 3.06
C ARG A 122 -7.68 -2.48 2.93
N SER A 123 -8.57 -2.63 1.96
CA SER A 123 -9.70 -1.73 1.76
C SER A 123 -10.60 -1.69 2.99
N GLY A 124 -11.10 -0.52 3.31
CA GLY A 124 -11.99 -0.29 4.44
C GLY A 124 -11.33 -0.27 5.83
N ILE A 125 -10.05 -0.67 5.98
CA ILE A 125 -9.41 -0.74 7.29
C ILE A 125 -9.08 0.66 7.84
N GLY A 126 -9.28 0.85 9.13
CA GLY A 126 -8.79 2.01 9.89
C GLY A 126 -7.87 1.59 11.04
N VAL A 127 -7.49 2.55 11.86
CA VAL A 127 -6.58 2.31 12.99
C VAL A 127 -7.33 1.98 14.29
N TYR A 128 -8.54 2.55 14.49
CA TYR A 128 -9.40 2.25 15.67
C TYR A 128 -10.76 1.70 15.27
N ARG A 129 -11.24 2.01 14.08
CA ARG A 129 -12.44 1.43 13.46
C ARG A 129 -12.27 1.35 11.94
N SER A 130 -12.83 0.34 11.33
CA SER A 130 -12.95 0.27 9.88
C SER A 130 -14.13 1.11 9.37
N TYR A 131 -14.22 1.32 8.07
CA TYR A 131 -15.29 2.07 7.43
C TYR A 131 -16.67 1.60 7.90
N GLY A 132 -17.53 2.54 8.32
CA GLY A 132 -18.85 2.23 8.84
C GLY A 132 -18.87 1.63 10.26
N GLY A 133 -17.71 1.43 10.87
CA GLY A 133 -17.63 0.89 12.24
C GLY A 133 -18.22 1.80 13.34
N PRO A 134 -18.50 1.25 14.52
CA PRO A 134 -19.11 2.00 15.62
C PRO A 134 -18.18 3.10 16.15
N LYS A 135 -18.76 4.16 16.72
CA LYS A 135 -18.03 5.27 17.35
C LYS A 135 -17.05 4.81 18.43
N THR A 136 -17.41 3.75 19.15
CA THR A 136 -16.60 3.17 20.22
C THR A 136 -15.35 2.42 19.73
N GLY A 137 -15.20 2.29 18.40
CA GLY A 137 -14.17 1.46 17.80
C GLY A 137 -14.49 -0.03 17.86
N THR A 138 -13.63 -0.82 17.28
CA THR A 138 -13.69 -2.29 17.31
C THR A 138 -12.36 -2.85 17.81
N PRO A 139 -12.36 -3.95 18.59
CA PRO A 139 -11.12 -4.61 19.01
C PRO A 139 -10.44 -5.35 17.86
N ASP A 140 -11.21 -5.71 16.85
CA ASP A 140 -10.82 -6.51 15.70
C ASP A 140 -11.08 -5.75 14.40
N ASN A 141 -10.54 -6.29 13.28
CA ASN A 141 -10.77 -5.74 11.96
C ASN A 141 -10.25 -4.28 11.83
N VAL A 142 -9.17 -3.97 12.52
CA VAL A 142 -8.45 -2.69 12.48
C VAL A 142 -6.95 -2.95 12.38
N MET A 143 -6.20 -2.02 11.80
CA MET A 143 -4.77 -2.23 11.54
C MET A 143 -3.98 -2.51 12.82
N THR A 144 -4.34 -1.91 13.95
CA THR A 144 -3.70 -2.18 15.26
C THR A 144 -3.82 -3.64 15.69
N ALA A 145 -4.83 -4.36 15.24
CA ALA A 145 -5.06 -5.76 15.56
C ALA A 145 -4.51 -6.72 14.50
N GLU A 146 -4.43 -6.27 13.24
CA GLU A 146 -4.10 -7.11 12.08
C GLU A 146 -2.62 -7.06 11.68
N TYR A 147 -1.91 -6.00 11.99
CA TYR A 147 -0.55 -5.72 11.49
C TYR A 147 0.48 -6.82 11.79
N GLU A 148 0.28 -7.57 12.86
CA GLU A 148 1.22 -8.64 13.27
C GLU A 148 0.99 -9.97 12.54
N TYR A 149 0.03 -10.04 11.62
CA TYR A 149 -0.30 -11.27 10.92
C TYR A 149 0.10 -11.20 9.44
N THR A 150 0.47 -12.37 8.91
CA THR A 150 0.84 -12.51 7.48
C THR A 150 -0.31 -12.10 6.57
N ASN A 151 -1.55 -12.44 6.93
CA ASN A 151 -2.75 -12.08 6.22
C ASN A 151 -3.66 -11.23 7.11
N LEU A 152 -4.10 -10.07 6.62
CA LEU A 152 -4.91 -9.11 7.39
C LEU A 152 -6.33 -9.58 7.75
N TYR A 153 -6.77 -10.75 7.28
CA TYR A 153 -8.07 -11.35 7.61
C TYR A 153 -7.94 -12.72 8.26
N ASP A 154 -6.74 -13.24 8.28
CA ASP A 154 -6.45 -14.57 8.76
C ASP A 154 -5.35 -14.48 9.83
N ARG A 155 -5.76 -14.59 11.07
CA ARG A 155 -4.86 -14.51 12.22
C ARG A 155 -4.21 -15.84 12.59
N THR A 156 -4.11 -16.75 11.64
CA THR A 156 -3.54 -18.08 11.89
C THR A 156 -2.01 -18.05 11.92
N GLU A 157 -1.40 -17.14 11.15
CA GLU A 157 0.06 -17.03 11.05
C GLU A 157 0.55 -15.63 11.38
N ARG A 158 1.45 -15.50 12.34
CA ARG A 158 2.12 -14.25 12.65
C ARG A 158 3.21 -13.95 11.64
N TRP A 159 3.31 -12.67 11.26
CA TRP A 159 4.40 -12.21 10.42
C TRP A 159 5.72 -12.20 11.18
N ASP A 160 6.76 -12.76 10.56
CA ASP A 160 8.13 -12.68 11.08
C ASP A 160 8.80 -11.40 10.54
N PHE A 161 8.80 -10.37 11.36
CA PHE A 161 9.36 -9.05 11.01
C PHE A 161 10.87 -9.09 10.73
N SER A 162 11.60 -10.14 11.12
CA SER A 162 13.02 -10.28 10.79
C SER A 162 13.25 -10.52 9.28
N ARG A 163 12.25 -11.00 8.55
CA ARG A 163 12.33 -11.28 7.11
C ARG A 163 12.38 -10.01 6.24
N TYR A 164 11.88 -8.89 6.77
CA TYR A 164 11.92 -7.61 6.08
C TYR A 164 12.04 -6.47 7.09
N GLN A 165 13.17 -5.78 7.03
CA GLN A 165 13.46 -4.62 7.89
C GLN A 165 13.54 -3.37 7.02
N PRO A 166 12.47 -2.57 6.93
CA PRO A 166 12.44 -1.39 6.09
C PRO A 166 13.31 -0.26 6.65
N GLN A 167 13.85 0.56 5.77
CA GLN A 167 14.53 1.81 6.14
C GLN A 167 13.52 2.94 6.39
N LEU A 168 12.35 2.84 5.75
CA LEU A 168 11.25 3.78 5.89
C LEU A 168 9.92 3.02 6.00
N VAL A 169 9.07 3.41 6.95
CA VAL A 169 7.69 2.95 7.06
C VAL A 169 6.75 4.12 6.79
N CYS A 170 5.90 4.01 5.79
CA CYS A 170 4.87 5.00 5.43
C CYS A 170 3.50 4.51 5.92
N ILE A 171 2.81 5.27 6.76
CA ILE A 171 1.50 4.91 7.31
C ILE A 171 0.43 5.84 6.74
N ASN A 172 -0.49 5.32 5.92
CA ASN A 172 -1.59 6.04 5.31
C ASN A 172 -2.94 5.51 5.83
N LEU A 173 -3.30 5.89 7.04
CA LEU A 173 -4.54 5.51 7.72
C LEU A 173 -5.27 6.75 8.25
N GLY A 174 -6.54 6.59 8.59
CA GLY A 174 -7.40 7.67 9.12
C GLY A 174 -8.59 7.99 8.23
N THR A 175 -8.51 7.73 6.93
CA THR A 175 -9.64 7.98 6.00
C THR A 175 -10.88 7.21 6.44
N ASN A 176 -10.77 5.93 6.74
CA ASN A 176 -11.89 5.10 7.17
C ASN A 176 -12.36 5.41 8.59
N ASP A 177 -11.42 5.75 9.47
CA ASP A 177 -11.72 6.16 10.84
C ASP A 177 -12.61 7.40 10.89
N LEU A 178 -12.43 8.33 9.94
CA LEU A 178 -13.09 9.63 9.90
C LEU A 178 -14.18 9.74 8.82
N SER A 179 -14.34 8.76 7.92
CA SER A 179 -15.18 8.86 6.71
C SER A 179 -16.68 8.85 6.98
N THR A 180 -17.15 8.15 7.97
CA THR A 180 -18.57 8.16 8.34
C THR A 180 -18.77 9.05 9.54
N ASN A 181 -19.92 9.74 9.61
CA ASN A 181 -20.26 10.56 10.75
C ASN A 181 -20.13 9.79 12.08
N ASN A 182 -20.01 10.52 13.18
CA ASN A 182 -20.02 9.95 14.50
C ASN A 182 -18.75 9.14 14.86
N TYR A 183 -17.57 9.65 14.51
CA TYR A 183 -16.29 9.14 15.00
C TYR A 183 -15.90 9.76 16.37
N ASP A 184 -14.93 9.12 17.05
CA ASP A 184 -14.36 9.64 18.28
C ASP A 184 -12.88 10.01 18.06
N VAL A 185 -12.59 11.31 18.10
CA VAL A 185 -11.24 11.83 17.84
C VAL A 185 -10.23 11.34 18.87
N LYS A 186 -10.63 11.19 20.16
CA LYS A 186 -9.73 10.71 21.21
C LYS A 186 -9.35 9.24 21.01
N LEU A 187 -10.33 8.41 20.65
CA LEU A 187 -10.08 7.01 20.37
C LEU A 187 -9.20 6.85 19.13
N PHE A 188 -9.45 7.64 18.07
CA PHE A 188 -8.61 7.67 16.88
C PHE A 188 -7.16 8.04 17.22
N GLN A 189 -6.96 9.13 17.95
CA GLN A 189 -5.65 9.57 18.39
C GLN A 189 -4.93 8.51 19.24
N GLN A 190 -5.60 7.97 20.26
CA GLN A 190 -5.02 6.93 21.13
C GLN A 190 -4.64 5.67 20.36
N ALA A 191 -5.45 5.25 19.39
CA ALA A 191 -5.15 4.10 18.55
C ALA A 191 -3.94 4.37 17.65
N TYR A 192 -3.84 5.57 17.09
CA TYR A 192 -2.70 5.97 16.29
C TYR A 192 -1.38 5.97 17.09
N TYR A 193 -1.39 6.50 18.32
CA TYR A 193 -0.24 6.41 19.24
C TYR A 193 0.21 4.98 19.48
N ARG A 194 -0.74 4.10 19.83
CA ARG A 194 -0.43 2.68 20.05
C ARG A 194 0.13 2.05 18.80
N PHE A 195 -0.45 2.37 17.64
CA PHE A 195 0.00 1.79 16.37
C PHE A 195 1.41 2.24 15.98
N VAL A 196 1.74 3.52 16.11
CA VAL A 196 3.10 4.01 15.87
C VAL A 196 4.11 3.33 16.82
N SER A 197 3.75 3.15 18.10
CA SER A 197 4.60 2.43 19.05
C SER A 197 4.77 0.95 18.68
N GLN A 198 3.71 0.29 18.20
CA GLN A 198 3.75 -1.08 17.69
C GLN A 198 4.67 -1.20 16.47
N VAL A 199 4.49 -0.32 15.48
CA VAL A 199 5.35 -0.27 14.29
C VAL A 199 6.81 -0.03 14.66
N ARG A 200 7.07 0.89 15.59
CA ARG A 200 8.43 1.17 16.10
C ARG A 200 9.05 -0.06 16.77
N SER A 201 8.28 -0.82 17.53
CA SER A 201 8.80 -2.01 18.22
C SER A 201 9.31 -3.09 17.25
N HIS A 202 8.67 -3.21 16.09
CA HIS A 202 9.07 -4.14 15.03
C HIS A 202 10.14 -3.57 14.09
N ASN A 203 10.20 -2.25 13.95
CA ASN A 203 11.10 -1.54 13.04
C ASN A 203 11.94 -0.49 13.79
N PRO A 204 12.86 -0.91 14.69
CA PRO A 204 13.53 0.01 15.62
C PRO A 204 14.41 1.05 14.94
N ASN A 205 14.92 0.77 13.75
CA ASN A 205 15.84 1.65 13.02
C ASN A 205 15.17 2.43 11.87
N ALA A 206 13.92 2.14 11.55
CA ALA A 206 13.23 2.78 10.43
C ALA A 206 12.85 4.24 10.75
N LYS A 207 12.86 5.10 9.73
CA LYS A 207 12.06 6.33 9.80
C LYS A 207 10.58 5.97 9.63
N ILE A 208 9.70 6.60 10.38
CA ILE A 208 8.24 6.44 10.27
C ILE A 208 7.67 7.73 9.70
N LEU A 209 6.93 7.63 8.60
CA LEU A 209 6.31 8.76 7.92
C LEU A 209 4.79 8.61 7.97
N LEU A 210 4.13 9.48 8.72
CA LEU A 210 2.68 9.53 8.84
C LEU A 210 2.10 10.33 7.68
N LEU A 211 1.31 9.68 6.84
CA LEU A 211 0.70 10.26 5.65
C LEU A 211 -0.75 10.65 5.92
N CYS A 212 -1.16 11.86 5.55
CA CYS A 212 -2.56 12.21 5.41
C CYS A 212 -2.99 11.97 3.97
N GLY A 213 -3.94 11.05 3.76
CA GLY A 213 -4.38 10.62 2.43
C GLY A 213 -5.15 11.69 1.66
N SER A 214 -5.23 11.53 0.34
CA SER A 214 -5.80 12.53 -0.57
C SER A 214 -7.34 12.60 -0.58
N MET A 215 -8.04 11.62 -0.02
CA MET A 215 -9.51 11.56 -0.04
C MET A 215 -10.19 12.43 1.02
N LEU A 216 -9.49 12.79 2.09
CA LEU A 216 -10.05 13.61 3.16
C LEU A 216 -10.15 15.08 2.71
N ASN A 217 -11.22 15.74 3.13
CA ASN A 217 -11.45 17.16 2.89
C ASN A 217 -12.13 17.82 4.12
N GLY A 218 -12.26 19.15 4.09
CA GLY A 218 -12.97 19.91 5.13
C GLY A 218 -12.51 19.56 6.54
N LYS A 219 -13.49 19.36 7.43
CA LYS A 219 -13.27 19.11 8.86
C LYS A 219 -12.48 17.82 9.13
N GLU A 220 -12.75 16.77 8.39
CA GLU A 220 -12.11 15.45 8.56
C GLU A 220 -10.61 15.53 8.20
N LEU A 221 -10.26 16.29 7.19
CA LEU A 221 -8.87 16.59 6.84
C LEU A 221 -8.14 17.33 7.96
N GLU A 222 -8.78 18.38 8.52
CA GLU A 222 -8.20 19.15 9.63
C GLU A 222 -8.01 18.28 10.88
N VAL A 223 -8.99 17.43 11.20
CA VAL A 223 -8.89 16.48 12.31
C VAL A 223 -7.76 15.49 12.09
N CYS A 224 -7.66 14.92 10.90
CA CYS A 224 -6.59 13.96 10.57
C CYS A 224 -5.22 14.61 10.74
N ARG A 225 -4.99 15.76 10.09
CA ARG A 225 -3.73 16.51 10.17
C ARG A 225 -3.32 16.78 11.61
N ARG A 226 -4.24 17.37 12.39
CA ARG A 226 -3.98 17.68 13.79
C ARG A 226 -3.60 16.45 14.60
N VAL A 227 -4.36 15.36 14.48
CA VAL A 227 -4.06 14.10 15.22
C VAL A 227 -2.70 13.56 14.84
N LEU A 228 -2.38 13.52 13.55
CA LEU A 228 -1.09 13.03 13.10
C LEU A 228 0.07 13.94 13.54
N ASP A 229 -0.12 15.28 13.60
CA ASP A 229 0.86 16.22 14.14
C ASP A 229 1.10 15.99 15.63
N GLU A 230 0.02 15.80 16.41
CA GLU A 230 0.08 15.48 17.83
C GLU A 230 0.79 14.14 18.08
N VAL A 231 0.53 13.12 17.25
CA VAL A 231 1.22 11.82 17.32
C VAL A 231 2.72 11.97 17.07
N ALA A 232 3.11 12.69 16.04
CA ALA A 232 4.53 12.91 15.72
C ALA A 232 5.24 13.74 16.81
N ALA A 233 4.56 14.77 17.36
CA ALA A 233 5.08 15.57 18.44
C ALA A 233 5.27 14.77 19.74
N ASP A 234 4.32 13.89 20.05
CA ASP A 234 4.41 13.02 21.23
C ASP A 234 5.53 11.98 21.10
N ALA A 235 5.67 11.36 19.93
CA ALA A 235 6.79 10.48 19.66
C ALA A 235 8.13 11.18 19.93
N LYS A 236 8.30 12.40 19.42
CA LYS A 236 9.50 13.22 19.65
C LYS A 236 9.69 13.54 21.12
N LYS A 237 8.62 13.91 21.85
CA LYS A 237 8.67 14.17 23.29
C LYS A 237 9.11 12.95 24.08
N ASN A 238 8.76 11.76 23.62
CA ASN A 238 9.16 10.49 24.22
C ASN A 238 10.52 9.94 23.71
N GLY A 239 11.28 10.77 22.98
CA GLY A 239 12.64 10.44 22.53
C GLY A 239 12.75 9.83 21.14
N ASP A 240 11.65 9.57 20.46
CA ASP A 240 11.64 9.07 19.08
C ASP A 240 11.66 10.25 18.07
N ASN A 241 12.84 10.63 17.64
CA ASN A 241 13.04 11.71 16.67
C ASN A 241 12.92 11.25 15.22
N GLN A 242 12.49 10.01 14.96
CA GLN A 242 12.40 9.43 13.62
C GLN A 242 10.94 9.26 13.14
N VAL A 243 10.00 10.03 13.70
CA VAL A 243 8.61 10.10 13.25
C VAL A 243 8.36 11.42 12.55
N TYR A 244 7.93 11.37 11.32
CA TYR A 244 7.77 12.50 10.40
C TYR A 244 6.34 12.59 9.87
N ARG A 245 6.02 13.69 9.20
CA ARG A 245 4.70 14.01 8.65
C ARG A 245 4.79 14.35 7.18
N PHE A 246 3.77 13.91 6.42
CA PHE A 246 3.56 14.34 5.05
C PHE A 246 2.06 14.35 4.74
N ASP A 247 1.59 15.38 4.05
CA ASP A 247 0.20 15.51 3.61
C ASP A 247 0.15 15.48 2.09
N PHE A 248 -0.60 14.54 1.54
CA PHE A 248 -0.93 14.61 0.13
C PHE A 248 -1.83 15.81 -0.15
N THR A 249 -1.70 16.38 -1.34
CA THR A 249 -2.68 17.34 -1.83
C THR A 249 -4.04 16.65 -1.96
N PRO A 250 -5.11 17.20 -1.34
CA PRO A 250 -6.45 16.61 -1.48
C PRO A 250 -6.89 16.53 -2.93
N GLN A 251 -7.56 15.44 -3.28
CA GLN A 251 -8.16 15.29 -4.60
C GLN A 251 -9.40 16.18 -4.74
N THR A 252 -9.59 16.74 -5.93
CA THR A 252 -10.69 17.67 -6.22
C THR A 252 -11.50 17.26 -7.47
N GLY A 253 -11.24 16.08 -8.02
CA GLY A 253 -11.85 15.60 -9.25
C GLY A 253 -11.22 16.13 -10.54
N ASN A 254 -10.29 17.07 -10.48
CA ASN A 254 -9.59 17.61 -11.65
C ASN A 254 -8.67 16.57 -12.35
N LEU A 255 -8.35 15.49 -11.68
CA LEU A 255 -7.63 14.33 -12.22
C LEU A 255 -8.54 13.10 -12.30
N HIS A 256 -9.86 13.33 -12.40
CA HIS A 256 -10.87 12.28 -12.32
C HIS A 256 -10.84 11.49 -11.01
N TYR A 257 -11.74 10.53 -10.90
CA TYR A 257 -11.81 9.58 -9.79
C TYR A 257 -11.74 8.15 -10.35
N GLY A 258 -11.23 7.23 -9.55
CA GLY A 258 -11.44 5.80 -9.70
C GLY A 258 -12.80 5.38 -9.15
N ALA A 259 -13.03 4.09 -8.99
CA ALA A 259 -14.26 3.54 -8.44
C ALA A 259 -14.59 4.11 -7.07
N ASP A 260 -15.87 4.34 -6.79
CA ASP A 260 -16.37 4.82 -5.50
C ASP A 260 -15.59 6.04 -4.97
N TRP A 261 -15.30 7.02 -5.85
CA TRP A 261 -14.53 8.26 -5.57
C TRP A 261 -13.10 8.04 -5.03
N HIS A 262 -12.51 6.88 -5.25
CA HIS A 262 -11.11 6.64 -4.92
C HIS A 262 -10.16 7.40 -5.87
N PRO A 263 -8.87 7.50 -5.54
CA PRO A 263 -7.91 8.11 -6.44
C PRO A 263 -7.82 7.38 -7.78
N SER A 264 -7.92 8.13 -8.89
CA SER A 264 -7.68 7.62 -10.23
C SER A 264 -6.19 7.32 -10.47
N LEU A 265 -5.85 6.72 -11.61
CA LEU A 265 -4.45 6.54 -12.04
C LEU A 265 -3.66 7.85 -12.00
N TRP A 266 -4.22 8.94 -12.53
CA TRP A 266 -3.55 10.25 -12.55
C TRP A 266 -3.38 10.84 -11.16
N GLN A 267 -4.36 10.62 -10.27
CA GLN A 267 -4.24 11.04 -8.88
C GLN A 267 -3.15 10.22 -8.16
N HIS A 268 -3.04 8.93 -8.43
CA HIS A 268 -1.96 8.08 -7.90
C HIS A 268 -0.59 8.53 -8.41
N GLN A 269 -0.45 8.87 -9.69
CA GLN A 269 0.79 9.42 -10.24
C GLN A 269 1.20 10.74 -9.56
N LYS A 270 0.22 11.64 -9.34
CA LYS A 270 0.47 12.89 -8.60
C LYS A 270 0.92 12.60 -7.17
N MET A 271 0.23 11.72 -6.45
CA MET A 271 0.61 11.31 -5.10
C MET A 271 2.03 10.72 -5.07
N ALA A 272 2.37 9.88 -6.03
CA ALA A 272 3.71 9.30 -6.14
C ALA A 272 4.77 10.38 -6.37
N ALA A 273 4.53 11.34 -7.25
CA ALA A 273 5.47 12.43 -7.51
C ALA A 273 5.71 13.30 -6.25
N GLU A 274 4.63 13.67 -5.54
CA GLU A 274 4.69 14.43 -4.29
C GLU A 274 5.49 13.69 -3.22
N LEU A 275 5.17 12.41 -3.00
CA LEU A 275 5.81 11.58 -1.98
C LEU A 275 7.27 11.26 -2.30
N THR A 276 7.58 10.96 -3.56
CA THR A 276 8.95 10.72 -4.04
C THR A 276 9.86 11.92 -3.76
N ALA A 277 9.39 13.12 -4.09
CA ALA A 277 10.16 14.35 -3.85
C ALA A 277 10.48 14.54 -2.35
N TYR A 278 9.50 14.27 -1.49
CA TYR A 278 9.68 14.36 -0.03
C TYR A 278 10.63 13.28 0.50
N ILE A 279 10.45 12.02 0.09
CA ILE A 279 11.28 10.89 0.55
C ILE A 279 12.73 11.06 0.12
N ARG A 280 13.01 11.55 -1.10
CA ARG A 280 14.39 11.85 -1.54
C ARG A 280 15.10 12.76 -0.55
N GLN A 281 14.45 13.82 -0.10
CA GLN A 281 15.01 14.74 0.88
C GLN A 281 15.13 14.11 2.27
N LEU A 282 14.07 13.43 2.74
CA LEU A 282 14.03 12.80 4.06
C LEU A 282 15.10 11.73 4.22
N MET A 283 15.28 10.89 3.20
CA MET A 283 16.18 9.72 3.23
C MET A 283 17.56 10.00 2.62
N GLN A 284 17.76 11.17 2.00
CA GLN A 284 18.97 11.50 1.22
C GLN A 284 19.21 10.50 0.07
N TRP A 285 18.13 10.10 -0.60
CA TRP A 285 18.14 9.17 -1.74
C TRP A 285 18.09 9.95 -3.05
N PHE A 286 19.23 10.44 -3.45
CA PHE A 286 19.38 11.20 -4.69
C PHE A 286 19.82 10.31 -5.84
#